data_b5954306c2f53da1afa86a1b62785782
#
_entry.id   b5954306c2f53da1afa86a1b62785782
#
_cell.length_a   1.000
_cell.length_b   1.000
_cell.length_c   1.000
_cell.angle_alpha   90.00
_cell.angle_beta   90.00
_cell.angle_gamma   90.00
#
_symmetry.space_group_name_H-M   'P 1'
#
loop_
_entity.id
_entity.type
_entity.pdbx_description
1 polymer ?
#
loop_
_entity_poly.entity_id
_entity_poly.type
_entity_poly.pdbx_seq_one_letter_code
_entity_poly.pdbx_strand_id
1 'polypeptide(L)'
;MRIYTYFALFCVSLILASCSDNEDNNISSPTEEVVPGTNHHILIAYFSEPLPDGVDANTSASRVIVNGDLYGSVEYMATVIGEATGADMVRIQTATPYPGNFDDLASQADNERQNNIHPALATDIENFDDYDVIFVGYPIWWYQMPMAMYSFFDEYDFAGKTIIPFSSHGGSGWSGTVDDIAGMEPNATMVNGYSISRSSVAGSEEGILQWLERIGLLDQQN
;
A
#
# COMPACT_ATOMS: atom_id res chain seq x y z
N MET A 1 21.85 -86.16 -15.50
CA MET A 1 20.49 -85.93 -15.04
C MET A 1 20.49 -84.52 -14.49
N ARG A 2 20.07 -83.52 -15.30
CA ARG A 2 20.15 -82.10 -14.95
C ARG A 2 18.74 -81.59 -14.67
N ILE A 3 18.54 -81.13 -13.43
CA ILE A 3 17.29 -80.57 -12.96
C ILE A 3 17.41 -79.05 -13.13
N TYR A 4 16.54 -78.45 -13.97
CA TYR A 4 16.42 -77.00 -14.12
C TYR A 4 15.33 -76.50 -13.21
N THR A 5 15.71 -75.73 -12.25
CA THR A 5 14.80 -75.04 -11.34
C THR A 5 14.49 -73.66 -11.95
N TYR A 6 13.24 -73.42 -12.31
CA TYR A 6 12.75 -72.04 -12.74
C TYR A 6 12.56 -71.17 -11.53
N PHE A 7 13.32 -70.05 -11.51
CA PHE A 7 13.12 -68.97 -10.58
C PHE A 7 12.15 -67.98 -11.21
N ALA A 8 10.95 -67.86 -10.68
CA ALA A 8 9.98 -66.85 -11.05
C ALA A 8 10.36 -65.53 -10.38
N LEU A 9 10.75 -64.54 -11.18
CA LEU A 9 11.08 -63.18 -10.73
C LEU A 9 9.77 -62.39 -10.55
N PHE A 10 9.39 -62.15 -9.30
CA PHE A 10 8.25 -61.33 -8.95
C PHE A 10 8.73 -59.86 -8.92
N CYS A 11 8.44 -59.11 -9.98
CA CYS A 11 8.66 -57.67 -10.00
C CYS A 11 7.61 -56.97 -9.14
N VAL A 12 8.00 -56.59 -7.94
CA VAL A 12 7.21 -55.66 -7.12
C VAL A 12 7.54 -54.24 -7.57
N SER A 13 6.63 -53.60 -8.29
CA SER A 13 6.72 -52.20 -8.64
C SER A 13 6.42 -51.35 -7.40
N LEU A 14 7.46 -50.83 -6.74
CA LEU A 14 7.30 -49.78 -5.73
C LEU A 14 6.93 -48.47 -6.47
N ILE A 15 5.70 -48.05 -6.32
CA ILE A 15 5.28 -46.71 -6.65
C ILE A 15 5.74 -45.83 -5.51
N LEU A 16 6.84 -45.08 -5.71
CA LEU A 16 7.24 -43.99 -4.83
C LEU A 16 6.30 -42.83 -5.12
N ALA A 17 5.28 -42.65 -4.30
CA ALA A 17 4.54 -41.42 -4.21
C ALA A 17 5.48 -40.37 -3.62
N SER A 18 6.06 -39.53 -4.47
CA SER A 18 6.73 -38.33 -4.05
C SER A 18 5.65 -37.34 -3.56
N CYS A 19 5.44 -37.29 -2.26
CA CYS A 19 4.77 -36.13 -1.66
C CYS A 19 5.75 -34.97 -1.75
N SER A 20 5.53 -34.10 -2.70
CA SER A 20 6.08 -32.75 -2.71
C SER A 20 5.21 -31.94 -1.75
N ASP A 21 5.66 -31.79 -0.53
CA ASP A 21 5.12 -30.82 0.41
C ASP A 21 5.55 -29.43 -0.11
N ASN A 22 4.75 -28.88 -1.02
CA ASN A 22 4.72 -27.45 -1.21
C ASN A 22 3.98 -26.90 0.02
N GLU A 23 4.74 -26.51 1.00
CA GLU A 23 4.25 -25.53 1.97
C GLU A 23 4.04 -24.21 1.18
N ASP A 24 2.88 -24.12 0.54
CA ASP A 24 2.33 -22.85 0.12
C ASP A 24 2.12 -22.06 1.42
N ASN A 25 3.06 -21.15 1.66
CA ASN A 25 2.84 -20.02 2.57
C ASN A 25 1.70 -19.20 1.98
N ASN A 26 0.49 -19.70 2.18
CA ASN A 26 -0.74 -18.97 1.93
C ASN A 26 -0.87 -17.91 3.04
N ILE A 27 -0.13 -16.79 2.88
CA ILE A 27 -0.47 -15.57 3.56
C ILE A 27 -1.81 -15.18 2.93
N SER A 28 -2.88 -15.49 3.61
CA SER A 28 -4.22 -15.07 3.24
C SER A 28 -4.27 -13.55 3.32
N SER A 29 -3.93 -12.89 2.21
CA SER A 29 -4.28 -11.49 2.04
C SER A 29 -5.79 -11.39 2.16
N PRO A 30 -6.31 -10.44 2.94
CA PRO A 30 -7.75 -10.22 2.99
C PRO A 30 -8.24 -9.86 1.59
N THR A 31 -9.04 -10.73 1.01
CA THR A 31 -9.67 -10.54 -0.29
C THR A 31 -11.13 -10.17 -0.08
N GLU A 32 -11.36 -8.99 0.48
CA GLU A 32 -12.71 -8.45 0.46
C GLU A 32 -12.74 -7.34 -0.58
N GLU A 33 -13.55 -7.53 -1.62
CA GLU A 33 -13.83 -6.50 -2.61
C GLU A 33 -14.76 -5.47 -1.95
N VAL A 34 -14.51 -4.17 -2.21
CA VAL A 34 -15.47 -3.14 -1.83
C VAL A 34 -16.75 -3.43 -2.60
N VAL A 35 -17.82 -3.81 -1.90
CA VAL A 35 -19.11 -4.04 -2.54
C VAL A 35 -19.57 -2.72 -3.12
N PRO A 36 -19.90 -2.64 -4.42
CA PRO A 36 -20.44 -1.43 -5.01
C PRO A 36 -21.73 -1.05 -4.29
N GLY A 37 -21.65 -0.10 -3.38
CA GLY A 37 -22.77 0.52 -2.69
C GLY A 37 -22.95 1.91 -3.28
N THR A 38 -24.17 2.25 -3.63
CA THR A 38 -24.47 3.59 -4.06
C THR A 38 -24.33 4.54 -2.88
N ASN A 39 -23.41 5.50 -2.97
CA ASN A 39 -23.14 6.58 -2.02
C ASN A 39 -22.16 6.25 -0.88
N HIS A 40 -20.98 5.76 -1.20
CA HIS A 40 -19.88 5.80 -0.23
C HIS A 40 -19.37 7.22 -0.10
N HIS A 41 -19.21 7.70 1.14
CA HIS A 41 -18.41 8.86 1.42
C HIS A 41 -16.94 8.42 1.45
N ILE A 42 -16.18 8.80 0.44
CA ILE A 42 -14.81 8.37 0.25
C ILE A 42 -13.86 9.50 0.57
N LEU A 43 -12.88 9.23 1.42
CA LEU A 43 -11.75 10.11 1.70
C LEU A 43 -10.46 9.52 1.15
N ILE A 44 -9.63 10.36 0.56
CA ILE A 44 -8.24 10.05 0.24
C ILE A 44 -7.35 10.83 1.20
N ALA A 45 -6.87 10.16 2.25
CA ALA A 45 -5.88 10.70 3.17
C ALA A 45 -4.49 10.26 2.71
N TYR A 46 -3.61 11.20 2.37
CA TYR A 46 -2.29 10.85 1.84
C TYR A 46 -1.18 11.72 2.41
N PHE A 47 -0.03 11.09 2.62
CA PHE A 47 1.20 11.77 3.00
C PHE A 47 2.16 11.81 1.80
N SER A 48 2.69 12.99 1.51
CA SER A 48 3.62 13.19 0.40
C SER A 48 4.59 14.32 0.73
N GLU A 49 5.86 13.98 0.92
CA GLU A 49 6.95 14.91 1.23
C GLU A 49 8.20 14.51 0.41
N PRO A 50 9.14 15.44 0.16
CA PRO A 50 9.07 16.86 0.42
C PRO A 50 8.15 17.59 -0.55
N LEU A 51 7.76 18.82 -0.16
CA LEU A 51 7.02 19.71 -1.05
C LEU A 51 7.88 20.05 -2.28
N PRO A 52 7.26 20.30 -3.44
CA PRO A 52 7.96 20.71 -4.66
C PRO A 52 8.42 22.17 -4.54
N ASP A 53 9.57 22.38 -3.93
CA ASP A 53 10.14 23.73 -3.67
C ASP A 53 11.38 24.04 -4.50
N GLY A 54 11.57 23.35 -5.62
CA GLY A 54 12.72 23.52 -6.52
C GLY A 54 13.90 22.61 -6.19
N VAL A 55 13.79 21.74 -5.20
CA VAL A 55 14.78 20.71 -4.91
C VAL A 55 14.67 19.57 -5.94
N ASP A 56 15.81 18.96 -6.24
CA ASP A 56 15.97 17.92 -7.24
C ASP A 56 14.90 16.81 -7.16
N ALA A 57 14.03 16.77 -8.18
CA ALA A 57 12.99 15.78 -8.31
C ALA A 57 13.53 14.33 -8.48
N ASN A 58 14.81 14.18 -8.80
CA ASN A 58 15.45 12.88 -9.00
C ASN A 58 15.94 12.22 -7.70
N THR A 59 15.94 12.95 -6.61
CA THR A 59 16.63 12.49 -5.40
C THR A 59 15.86 11.57 -4.53
N SER A 60 14.56 11.31 -4.76
CA SER A 60 13.91 10.47 -3.78
C SER A 60 12.72 9.67 -4.28
N ALA A 61 12.32 8.73 -3.47
CA ALA A 61 11.12 7.93 -3.60
C ALA A 61 9.82 8.76 -3.59
N SER A 62 9.88 10.08 -3.42
CA SER A 62 8.72 10.88 -3.09
C SER A 62 8.23 11.81 -4.19
N ARG A 63 9.00 12.01 -5.28
CA ARG A 63 8.67 12.99 -6.33
C ARG A 63 8.63 12.39 -7.73
N VAL A 64 7.76 12.94 -8.59
CA VAL A 64 7.58 12.52 -9.97
C VAL A 64 7.25 13.72 -10.86
N ILE A 65 7.71 13.72 -12.12
CA ILE A 65 7.29 14.67 -13.14
C ILE A 65 6.33 13.99 -14.10
N VAL A 66 5.14 14.55 -14.23
CA VAL A 66 4.10 14.07 -15.15
C VAL A 66 3.67 15.23 -16.03
N ASN A 67 3.77 15.07 -17.35
CA ASN A 67 3.42 16.08 -18.34
C ASN A 67 4.11 17.46 -18.16
N GLY A 68 5.25 17.50 -17.46
CA GLY A 68 6.01 18.71 -17.17
C GLY A 68 5.73 19.30 -15.79
N ASP A 69 4.75 18.82 -15.07
CA ASP A 69 4.41 19.25 -13.73
C ASP A 69 5.06 18.34 -12.67
N LEU A 70 5.53 18.94 -11.59
CA LEU A 70 6.14 18.24 -10.46
C LEU A 70 5.09 17.91 -9.41
N TYR A 71 5.00 16.63 -9.07
CA TYR A 71 4.14 16.10 -8.00
C TYR A 71 4.97 15.37 -6.94
N GLY A 72 4.40 15.21 -5.76
CA GLY A 72 4.76 14.08 -4.91
C GLY A 72 4.31 12.77 -5.57
N SER A 73 5.06 11.69 -5.43
CA SER A 73 4.70 10.40 -6.05
C SER A 73 3.33 9.90 -5.55
N VAL A 74 3.09 9.99 -4.24
CA VAL A 74 1.81 9.60 -3.63
C VAL A 74 0.72 10.62 -3.95
N GLU A 75 1.05 11.91 -4.01
CA GLU A 75 0.14 12.99 -4.43
C GLU A 75 -0.41 12.75 -5.84
N TYR A 76 0.43 12.38 -6.81
CA TYR A 76 -0.02 12.05 -8.15
C TYR A 76 -0.99 10.86 -8.16
N MET A 77 -0.67 9.80 -7.42
CA MET A 77 -1.56 8.65 -7.30
C MET A 77 -2.91 9.04 -6.65
N ALA A 78 -2.86 9.86 -5.59
CA ALA A 78 -4.06 10.39 -4.94
C ALA A 78 -4.91 11.23 -5.90
N THR A 79 -4.28 12.06 -6.73
CA THR A 79 -4.97 12.87 -7.75
C THR A 79 -5.72 11.97 -8.75
N VAL A 80 -5.05 10.94 -9.28
CA VAL A 80 -5.70 9.98 -10.21
C VAL A 80 -6.90 9.28 -9.56
N ILE A 81 -6.75 8.83 -8.31
CA ILE A 81 -7.84 8.20 -7.56
C ILE A 81 -8.98 9.18 -7.36
N GLY A 82 -8.68 10.42 -6.94
CA GLY A 82 -9.68 11.45 -6.68
C GLY A 82 -10.46 11.86 -7.94
N GLU A 83 -9.77 12.04 -9.06
CA GLU A 83 -10.42 12.35 -10.35
C GLU A 83 -11.33 11.21 -10.83
N ALA A 84 -10.94 9.96 -10.59
CA ALA A 84 -11.72 8.80 -11.00
C ALA A 84 -12.93 8.52 -10.10
N THR A 85 -12.83 8.78 -8.80
CA THR A 85 -13.86 8.41 -7.81
C THR A 85 -14.72 9.58 -7.35
N GLY A 86 -14.25 10.83 -7.54
CA GLY A 86 -14.88 12.02 -6.97
C GLY A 86 -14.70 12.14 -5.46
N ALA A 87 -13.76 11.42 -4.88
CA ALA A 87 -13.49 11.41 -3.44
C ALA A 87 -12.90 12.72 -2.93
N ASP A 88 -13.19 13.05 -1.68
CA ASP A 88 -12.51 14.14 -0.98
C ASP A 88 -11.03 13.81 -0.75
N MET A 89 -10.16 14.80 -0.89
CA MET A 89 -8.71 14.60 -0.74
C MET A 89 -8.15 15.45 0.38
N VAL A 90 -7.39 14.83 1.28
CA VAL A 90 -6.70 15.51 2.37
C VAL A 90 -5.24 15.08 2.42
N ARG A 91 -4.33 16.04 2.38
CA ARG A 91 -2.91 15.80 2.60
C ARG A 91 -2.61 15.80 4.09
N ILE A 92 -2.03 14.72 4.58
CA ILE A 92 -1.52 14.62 5.95
C ILE A 92 -0.24 15.45 6.06
N GLN A 93 -0.25 16.43 6.94
CA GLN A 93 0.85 17.37 7.17
C GLN A 93 1.23 17.37 8.64
N THR A 94 2.51 17.40 8.93
CA THR A 94 3.02 17.55 10.29
C THR A 94 3.03 19.01 10.73
N ALA A 95 2.81 19.25 12.02
CA ALA A 95 2.82 20.60 12.61
C ALA A 95 4.18 21.30 12.44
N THR A 96 5.27 20.54 12.42
CA THR A 96 6.59 21.00 12.03
C THR A 96 6.91 20.41 10.67
N PRO A 97 6.99 21.21 9.59
CA PRO A 97 7.30 20.69 8.26
C PRO A 97 8.62 19.91 8.20
N TYR A 98 8.64 18.86 7.40
CA TYR A 98 9.88 18.15 7.11
C TYR A 98 10.87 19.02 6.32
N PRO A 99 12.19 18.79 6.48
CA PRO A 99 13.19 19.49 5.69
C PRO A 99 13.00 19.32 4.18
N GLY A 100 13.24 20.39 3.41
CA GLY A 100 13.14 20.34 1.95
C GLY A 100 14.28 19.58 1.26
N ASN A 101 15.44 19.39 1.91
CA ASN A 101 16.53 18.62 1.35
C ASN A 101 16.49 17.15 1.77
N PHE A 102 16.95 16.27 0.89
CA PHE A 102 16.82 14.82 1.07
C PHE A 102 17.59 14.30 2.29
N ASP A 103 18.82 14.74 2.51
CA ASP A 103 19.68 14.16 3.57
C ASP A 103 19.14 14.48 4.96
N ASP A 104 18.69 15.72 5.17
CA ASP A 104 18.09 16.13 6.44
C ASP A 104 16.73 15.46 6.66
N LEU A 105 15.89 15.37 5.61
CA LEU A 105 14.61 14.67 5.68
C LEU A 105 14.83 13.18 6.00
N ALA A 106 15.73 12.51 5.30
CA ALA A 106 16.04 11.11 5.53
C ALA A 106 16.56 10.84 6.95
N SER A 107 17.40 11.76 7.45
CA SER A 107 17.93 11.68 8.82
C SER A 107 16.85 11.89 9.87
N GLN A 108 15.95 12.86 9.67
CA GLN A 108 14.82 13.10 10.57
C GLN A 108 13.87 11.89 10.57
N ALA A 109 13.48 11.40 9.40
CA ALA A 109 12.59 10.24 9.28
C ALA A 109 13.17 8.99 9.94
N ASP A 110 14.48 8.73 9.79
CA ASP A 110 15.14 7.61 10.46
C ASP A 110 15.20 7.78 11.99
N ASN A 111 15.45 9.01 12.46
CA ASN A 111 15.39 9.31 13.90
C ASN A 111 14.00 9.11 14.48
N GLU A 112 12.96 9.57 13.81
CA GLU A 112 11.56 9.37 14.22
C GLU A 112 11.24 7.87 14.32
N ARG A 113 11.60 7.11 13.28
CA ARG A 113 11.42 5.66 13.25
C ARG A 113 12.16 4.94 14.37
N GLN A 114 13.44 5.22 14.56
CA GLN A 114 14.27 4.53 15.58
C GLN A 114 13.79 4.80 17.00
N ASN A 115 13.22 5.98 17.25
CA ASN A 115 12.76 6.40 18.57
C ASN A 115 11.26 6.32 18.74
N ASN A 116 10.52 5.76 17.76
CA ASN A 116 9.06 5.68 17.74
C ASN A 116 8.40 7.03 18.05
N ILE A 117 8.89 8.09 17.38
CA ILE A 117 8.35 9.45 17.54
C ILE A 117 7.22 9.63 16.52
N HIS A 118 6.01 9.83 17.02
CA HIS A 118 4.85 10.18 16.21
C HIS A 118 4.74 11.72 16.18
N PRO A 119 5.07 12.37 15.06
CA PRO A 119 5.05 13.83 14.99
C PRO A 119 3.61 14.34 15.05
N ALA A 120 3.39 15.46 15.77
CA ALA A 120 2.08 16.09 15.80
C ALA A 120 1.64 16.52 14.39
N LEU A 121 0.36 16.33 14.07
CA LEU A 121 -0.20 16.73 12.79
C LEU A 121 -0.68 18.19 12.83
N ALA A 122 -0.58 18.86 11.68
CA ALA A 122 -1.26 20.13 11.41
C ALA A 122 -2.62 19.88 10.74
N THR A 123 -2.78 18.72 10.12
CA THR A 123 -4.01 18.31 9.44
C THR A 123 -5.09 18.05 10.47
N ASP A 124 -6.26 18.64 10.24
CA ASP A 124 -7.50 18.34 10.96
C ASP A 124 -8.55 17.96 9.90
N ILE A 125 -9.15 16.79 10.04
CA ILE A 125 -10.16 16.29 9.10
C ILE A 125 -11.52 16.43 9.79
N GLU A 126 -12.20 17.51 9.45
CA GLU A 126 -13.56 17.73 9.93
C GLU A 126 -14.48 16.59 9.45
N ASN A 127 -15.34 16.09 10.32
CA ASN A 127 -16.32 15.06 10.04
C ASN A 127 -15.71 13.74 9.51
N PHE A 128 -14.54 13.33 10.02
CA PHE A 128 -13.91 12.05 9.65
C PHE A 128 -14.87 10.85 9.83
N ASP A 129 -15.77 10.95 10.80
CA ASP A 129 -16.76 9.92 11.10
C ASP A 129 -17.77 9.70 9.95
N ASP A 130 -17.98 10.71 9.09
CA ASP A 130 -18.92 10.62 7.98
C ASP A 130 -18.40 9.80 6.79
N TYR A 131 -17.10 9.48 6.75
CA TYR A 131 -16.51 8.68 5.69
C TYR A 131 -16.58 7.19 5.98
N ASP A 132 -17.00 6.40 4.99
CA ASP A 132 -17.11 4.94 5.06
C ASP A 132 -15.85 4.25 4.52
N VAL A 133 -15.22 4.85 3.50
CA VAL A 133 -14.07 4.31 2.78
C VAL A 133 -12.92 5.32 2.84
N ILE A 134 -11.79 4.87 3.34
CA ILE A 134 -10.60 5.70 3.50
C ILE A 134 -9.45 5.12 2.67
N PHE A 135 -9.09 5.79 1.59
CA PHE A 135 -7.81 5.54 0.94
C PHE A 135 -6.69 6.11 1.80
N VAL A 136 -5.68 5.30 2.06
CA VAL A 136 -4.52 5.71 2.87
C VAL A 136 -3.26 5.63 2.04
N GLY A 137 -2.73 6.80 1.66
CA GLY A 137 -1.59 6.95 0.76
C GLY A 137 -0.29 7.32 1.45
N TYR A 138 0.79 6.58 1.19
CA TYR A 138 2.10 6.86 1.80
C TYR A 138 3.28 6.34 0.95
N PRO A 139 4.45 7.00 0.99
CA PRO A 139 5.68 6.42 0.47
C PRO A 139 6.27 5.43 1.48
N ILE A 140 7.03 4.44 1.00
CA ILE A 140 7.82 3.59 1.90
C ILE A 140 9.12 4.29 2.23
N TRP A 141 9.29 4.65 3.50
CA TRP A 141 10.51 5.24 4.07
C TRP A 141 11.14 4.28 5.06
N TRP A 142 12.41 3.96 4.88
CA TRP A 142 13.13 3.05 5.77
C TRP A 142 12.38 1.72 6.04
N TYR A 143 11.77 1.16 4.99
CA TYR A 143 11.00 -0.10 5.02
C TYR A 143 9.73 -0.07 5.89
N GLN A 144 9.16 1.10 6.15
CA GLN A 144 7.88 1.27 6.84
C GLN A 144 7.11 2.51 6.34
N MET A 145 5.96 2.80 6.90
CA MET A 145 5.28 4.07 6.69
C MET A 145 6.07 5.22 7.35
N PRO A 146 6.00 6.47 6.83
CA PRO A 146 6.44 7.65 7.56
C PRO A 146 5.75 7.75 8.92
N MET A 147 6.46 8.20 9.95
CA MET A 147 5.90 8.26 11.31
C MET A 147 4.68 9.19 11.43
N ALA A 148 4.54 10.16 10.54
CA ALA A 148 3.32 10.96 10.42
C ALA A 148 2.06 10.13 10.12
N MET A 149 2.18 8.99 9.45
CA MET A 149 1.05 8.09 9.21
C MET A 149 0.64 7.33 10.46
N TYR A 150 1.58 7.00 11.33
CA TYR A 150 1.24 6.44 12.65
C TYR A 150 0.49 7.47 13.50
N SER A 151 0.90 8.75 13.46
CA SER A 151 0.14 9.84 14.10
C SER A 151 -1.29 9.93 13.56
N PHE A 152 -1.48 9.75 12.25
CA PHE A 152 -2.79 9.75 11.63
C PHE A 152 -3.69 8.63 12.15
N PHE A 153 -3.16 7.42 12.32
CA PHE A 153 -3.89 6.31 12.91
C PHE A 153 -4.12 6.49 14.43
N ASP A 154 -3.24 7.21 15.14
CA ASP A 154 -3.45 7.52 16.55
C ASP A 154 -4.57 8.55 16.79
N GLU A 155 -4.80 9.47 15.82
CA GLU A 155 -5.72 10.61 15.99
C GLU A 155 -7.16 10.31 15.52
N TYR A 156 -7.37 9.34 14.60
CA TYR A 156 -8.68 9.07 14.01
C TYR A 156 -9.16 7.65 14.26
N ASP A 157 -10.49 7.49 14.45
CA ASP A 157 -11.12 6.18 14.68
C ASP A 157 -11.56 5.54 13.33
N PHE A 158 -10.95 4.41 13.00
CA PHE A 158 -11.25 3.65 11.80
C PHE A 158 -12.23 2.49 12.03
N ALA A 159 -12.77 2.32 13.23
CA ALA A 159 -13.69 1.22 13.53
C ALA A 159 -14.92 1.24 12.61
N GLY A 160 -15.16 0.12 11.93
CA GLY A 160 -16.26 -0.04 10.98
C GLY A 160 -16.03 0.58 9.60
N LYS A 161 -14.92 1.25 9.36
CA LYS A 161 -14.55 1.83 8.06
C LYS A 161 -13.79 0.83 7.20
N THR A 162 -13.76 1.07 5.91
CA THR A 162 -12.94 0.32 4.95
C THR A 162 -11.66 1.09 4.66
N ILE A 163 -10.50 0.47 4.87
CA ILE A 163 -9.19 1.05 4.58
C ILE A 163 -8.63 0.45 3.29
N ILE A 164 -8.22 1.30 2.36
CA ILE A 164 -7.63 0.93 1.07
C ILE A 164 -6.25 1.57 0.95
N PRO A 165 -5.16 0.85 1.25
CA PRO A 165 -3.83 1.42 1.20
C PRO A 165 -3.33 1.60 -0.24
N PHE A 166 -2.58 2.69 -0.49
CA PHE A 166 -1.80 2.83 -1.71
C PHE A 166 -0.43 3.43 -1.42
N SER A 167 0.59 2.99 -2.16
CA SER A 167 1.96 3.30 -1.79
C SER A 167 2.91 3.38 -2.98
N SER A 168 3.89 4.28 -2.87
CA SER A 168 5.08 4.30 -3.72
C SER A 168 6.32 3.84 -2.95
N HIS A 169 7.21 3.09 -3.62
CA HIS A 169 8.40 2.53 -2.98
C HIS A 169 9.64 2.56 -3.87
N GLY A 170 10.82 2.43 -3.29
CA GLY A 170 12.11 2.35 -4.00
C GLY A 170 12.53 0.94 -4.45
N GLY A 171 11.63 -0.04 -4.42
CA GLY A 171 11.91 -1.45 -4.74
C GLY A 171 11.54 -2.43 -3.63
N SER A 172 11.09 -1.93 -2.47
CA SER A 172 10.79 -2.75 -1.28
C SER A 172 9.35 -3.31 -1.25
N GLY A 173 8.49 -2.94 -2.19
CA GLY A 173 7.07 -3.27 -2.12
C GLY A 173 6.41 -2.67 -0.88
N TRP A 174 5.45 -3.37 -0.31
CA TRP A 174 4.72 -2.94 0.89
C TRP A 174 5.54 -2.92 2.19
N SER A 175 6.63 -3.68 2.27
CA SER A 175 7.48 -3.80 3.48
C SER A 175 6.73 -4.17 4.78
N GLY A 176 5.61 -4.88 4.69
CA GLY A 176 4.80 -5.26 5.85
C GLY A 176 3.81 -4.19 6.33
N THR A 177 3.78 -3.00 5.71
CA THR A 177 2.96 -1.87 6.19
C THR A 177 1.45 -2.12 6.16
N VAL A 178 0.96 -3.01 5.29
CA VAL A 178 -0.46 -3.40 5.27
C VAL A 178 -0.82 -4.19 6.53
N ASP A 179 0.08 -5.10 6.97
CA ASP A 179 -0.11 -5.86 8.21
C ASP A 179 0.01 -4.94 9.44
N ASP A 180 0.88 -3.93 9.39
CA ASP A 180 0.99 -2.90 10.43
C ASP A 180 -0.33 -2.13 10.58
N ILE A 181 -0.92 -1.67 9.46
CA ILE A 181 -2.22 -0.99 9.46
C ILE A 181 -3.31 -1.91 10.02
N ALA A 182 -3.40 -3.15 9.55
CA ALA A 182 -4.38 -4.11 10.03
C ALA A 182 -4.21 -4.41 11.55
N GLY A 183 -2.98 -4.37 12.05
CA GLY A 183 -2.68 -4.53 13.47
C GLY A 183 -3.07 -3.33 14.32
N MET A 184 -2.93 -2.12 13.80
CA MET A 184 -3.36 -0.88 14.47
C MET A 184 -4.88 -0.73 14.44
N GLU A 185 -5.53 -1.13 13.34
CA GLU A 185 -6.96 -0.95 13.10
C GLU A 185 -7.72 -2.27 12.95
N PRO A 186 -7.76 -3.11 14.01
CA PRO A 186 -8.34 -4.45 13.93
C PRO A 186 -9.87 -4.46 13.75
N ASN A 187 -10.52 -3.31 13.91
CA ASN A 187 -11.96 -3.15 13.73
C ASN A 187 -12.33 -2.52 12.38
N ALA A 188 -11.34 -2.21 11.53
CA ALA A 188 -11.55 -1.77 10.16
C ALA A 188 -11.52 -2.95 9.19
N THR A 189 -12.14 -2.78 8.03
CA THR A 189 -12.04 -3.74 6.92
C THR A 189 -10.90 -3.33 6.00
N MET A 190 -9.93 -4.23 5.79
CA MET A 190 -8.82 -3.99 4.86
C MET A 190 -9.20 -4.48 3.46
N VAL A 191 -8.96 -3.66 2.45
CA VAL A 191 -9.13 -4.03 1.03
C VAL A 191 -7.76 -4.04 0.33
N ASN A 192 -7.62 -4.85 -0.71
CA ASN A 192 -6.40 -4.96 -1.47
C ASN A 192 -5.94 -3.62 -2.05
N GLY A 193 -4.78 -3.19 -1.62
CA GLY A 193 -4.19 -1.92 -1.99
C GLY A 193 -3.45 -1.92 -3.33
N TYR A 194 -2.89 -0.76 -3.67
CA TYR A 194 -2.08 -0.55 -4.87
C TYR A 194 -0.69 -0.04 -4.50
N SER A 195 0.35 -0.82 -4.78
CA SER A 195 1.74 -0.43 -4.51
C SER A 195 2.56 -0.46 -5.80
N ILE A 196 3.35 0.58 -6.04
CA ILE A 196 4.11 0.72 -7.26
C ILE A 196 5.52 1.28 -7.01
N SER A 197 6.49 0.84 -7.82
CA SER A 197 7.81 1.44 -7.77
C SER A 197 7.76 2.92 -8.19
N ARG A 198 8.45 3.79 -7.45
CA ARG A 198 8.59 5.22 -7.76
C ARG A 198 8.94 5.54 -9.21
N SER A 199 9.74 4.66 -9.85
CA SER A 199 10.12 4.82 -11.25
C SER A 199 8.98 4.62 -12.25
N SER A 200 7.87 4.03 -11.81
CA SER A 200 6.71 3.70 -12.63
C SER A 200 5.49 4.58 -12.32
N VAL A 201 5.59 5.46 -11.33
CA VAL A 201 4.46 6.31 -10.91
C VAL A 201 3.97 7.24 -12.03
N ALA A 202 4.87 7.80 -12.84
CA ALA A 202 4.48 8.69 -13.95
C ALA A 202 3.55 8.03 -14.99
N GLY A 203 3.58 6.71 -15.11
CA GLY A 203 2.74 5.92 -16.02
C GLY A 203 1.71 5.05 -15.30
N SER A 204 1.38 5.37 -14.05
CA SER A 204 0.52 4.50 -13.22
C SER A 204 -0.99 4.70 -13.43
N GLU A 205 -1.41 5.73 -14.13
CA GLU A 205 -2.83 6.10 -14.29
C GLU A 205 -3.70 4.92 -14.73
N GLU A 206 -3.38 4.27 -15.85
CA GLU A 206 -4.14 3.11 -16.34
C GLU A 206 -4.16 1.96 -15.30
N GLY A 207 -3.03 1.69 -14.65
CA GLY A 207 -2.94 0.66 -13.62
C GLY A 207 -3.79 0.97 -12.38
N ILE A 208 -3.88 2.24 -11.99
CA ILE A 208 -4.74 2.71 -10.89
C ILE A 208 -6.21 2.54 -11.29
N LEU A 209 -6.61 2.96 -12.49
CA LEU A 209 -8.00 2.82 -12.96
C LEU A 209 -8.43 1.35 -13.00
N GLN A 210 -7.61 0.46 -13.55
CA GLN A 210 -7.87 -0.99 -13.55
C GLN A 210 -7.93 -1.57 -12.12
N TRP A 211 -7.14 -1.05 -11.19
CA TRP A 211 -7.22 -1.47 -9.80
C TRP A 211 -8.54 -1.01 -9.16
N LEU A 212 -8.97 0.24 -9.36
CA LEU A 212 -10.24 0.75 -8.86
C LEU A 212 -11.43 -0.04 -9.41
N GLU A 213 -11.40 -0.47 -10.68
CA GLU A 213 -12.39 -1.37 -11.27
C GLU A 213 -12.40 -2.74 -10.55
N ARG A 214 -11.22 -3.32 -10.27
CA ARG A 214 -11.12 -4.62 -9.58
C ARG A 214 -11.66 -4.62 -8.17
N ILE A 215 -11.47 -3.51 -7.44
CA ILE A 215 -11.99 -3.37 -6.07
C ILE A 215 -13.43 -2.82 -6.05
N GLY A 216 -14.07 -2.66 -7.20
CA GLY A 216 -15.50 -2.32 -7.32
C GLY A 216 -15.85 -0.85 -7.09
N LEU A 217 -14.87 0.06 -7.18
CA LEU A 217 -15.11 1.50 -7.04
C LEU A 217 -15.35 2.23 -8.37
N LEU A 218 -15.11 1.56 -9.47
CA LEU A 218 -15.49 2.04 -10.81
C LEU A 218 -16.27 0.96 -11.55
N ASP A 219 -17.21 1.39 -12.41
CA ASP A 219 -17.92 0.48 -13.30
C ASP A 219 -16.93 -0.09 -14.33
N GLN A 220 -17.01 -1.40 -14.57
CA GLN A 220 -16.21 -2.03 -15.62
C GLN A 220 -16.60 -1.44 -16.98
N GLN A 221 -15.65 -0.84 -17.66
CA GLN A 221 -15.88 -0.36 -19.02
C GLN A 221 -16.04 -1.57 -19.96
N ASN A 222 -17.28 -1.72 -20.47
CA ASN A 222 -17.64 -2.74 -21.47
C ASN A 222 -17.07 -2.39 -22.85
#